data_f897f6433a8a6e57b2647f78e4f6197c
#
_entry.id   f897f6433a8a6e57b2647f78e4f6197c
#
_cell.length_a   1.000
_cell.length_b   1.000
_cell.length_c   1.000
_cell.angle_alpha   90.00
_cell.angle_beta   90.00
_cell.angle_gamma   90.00
#
_symmetry.space_group_name_H-M   'P 1'
#
loop_
_entity.id
_entity.type
_entity.pdbx_description
1 polymer ?
#
loop_
_entity_poly.entity_id
_entity_poly.type
_entity_poly.pdbx_seq_one_letter_code
_entity_poly.pdbx_strand_id
1 'polypeptide(L)'
;MPFPHHLPTHGALFFIIVVYVLCKQVIERNFQSIAMTKILGFRNGEIGMLYIASTTIAVIVGLLISIPFIDVAMKLIVNGYLYTMMTGYLPLSMSPMTYVVMFFTGLGCYIVVAFLQMRKVARVSKSEALKNAE
;
A
#
# COMPACT_ATOMS: atom_id res chain seq x y z
N MET A 1 -16.84 27.53 6.87
CA MET A 1 -16.81 26.29 7.67
C MET A 1 -15.42 25.71 7.56
N PRO A 2 -14.72 25.48 8.65
CA PRO A 2 -13.44 24.77 8.58
C PRO A 2 -13.73 23.33 8.16
N PHE A 3 -13.14 22.91 7.04
CA PHE A 3 -13.15 21.50 6.66
C PHE A 3 -12.55 20.67 7.80
N PRO A 4 -13.20 19.60 8.25
CA PRO A 4 -12.66 18.79 9.33
C PRO A 4 -11.34 18.18 8.86
N HIS A 5 -10.25 18.61 9.49
CA HIS A 5 -8.89 18.11 9.22
C HIS A 5 -8.71 16.60 9.52
N HIS A 6 -9.80 15.93 9.93
CA HIS A 6 -9.80 14.52 10.30
C HIS A 6 -10.04 13.56 9.12
N LEU A 7 -10.60 14.05 7.99
CA LEU A 7 -10.87 13.18 6.84
C LEU A 7 -9.60 12.50 6.24
N PRO A 8 -8.47 13.21 6.04
CA PRO A 8 -7.29 12.56 5.48
C PRO A 8 -6.65 11.54 6.43
N THR A 9 -6.81 11.72 7.75
CA THR A 9 -6.24 10.78 8.73
C THR A 9 -6.93 9.42 8.71
N HIS A 10 -8.25 9.37 8.56
CA HIS A 10 -8.98 8.12 8.46
C HIS A 10 -8.64 7.33 7.18
N GLY A 11 -8.49 8.03 6.05
CA GLY A 11 -8.05 7.41 4.79
C GLY A 11 -6.66 6.82 4.89
N ALA A 12 -5.72 7.55 5.49
CA ALA A 12 -4.35 7.06 5.70
C ALA A 12 -4.31 5.85 6.64
N LEU A 13 -5.06 5.87 7.74
CA LEU A 13 -5.17 4.73 8.65
C LEU A 13 -5.74 3.49 7.95
N PHE A 14 -6.83 3.66 7.20
CA PHE A 14 -7.42 2.57 6.45
C PHE A 14 -6.44 1.98 5.42
N PHE A 15 -5.73 2.83 4.69
CA PHE A 15 -4.70 2.41 3.75
C PHE A 15 -3.59 1.61 4.43
N ILE A 16 -3.08 2.08 5.56
CA ILE A 16 -2.05 1.37 6.35
C ILE A 16 -2.56 -0.01 6.77
N ILE A 17 -3.78 -0.10 7.27
CA ILE A 17 -4.37 -1.37 7.72
C ILE A 17 -4.49 -2.36 6.54
N VAL A 18 -5.03 -1.90 5.41
CA VAL A 18 -5.22 -2.75 4.22
C VAL A 18 -3.87 -3.24 3.69
N VAL A 19 -2.91 -2.34 3.52
CA VAL A 19 -1.57 -2.71 3.04
C VAL A 19 -0.88 -3.65 4.02
N TYR A 20 -0.98 -3.39 5.34
CA TYR A 20 -0.43 -4.28 6.36
C TYR A 20 -1.01 -5.69 6.30
N VAL A 21 -2.33 -5.82 6.16
CA VAL A 21 -3.02 -7.12 6.06
C VAL A 21 -2.59 -7.88 4.80
N LEU A 22 -2.56 -7.19 3.65
CA LEU A 22 -2.11 -7.80 2.39
C LEU A 22 -0.66 -8.31 2.50
N CYS A 23 0.22 -7.49 3.04
CA CYS A 23 1.61 -7.85 3.23
C CYS A 23 1.79 -9.00 4.23
N LYS A 24 0.98 -9.02 5.29
CA LYS A 24 0.93 -10.14 6.23
C LYS A 24 0.56 -11.43 5.52
N GLN A 25 -0.47 -11.42 4.68
CA GLN A 25 -0.90 -12.60 3.91
C GLN A 25 0.19 -13.08 2.95
N VAL A 26 0.87 -12.16 2.25
CA VAL A 26 1.97 -12.54 1.34
C VAL A 26 3.10 -13.24 2.10
N ILE A 27 3.49 -12.71 3.27
CA ILE A 27 4.54 -13.34 4.09
C ILE A 27 4.08 -14.70 4.60
N GLU A 28 2.84 -14.84 5.07
CA GLU A 28 2.30 -16.10 5.57
C GLU A 28 2.21 -17.16 4.48
N ARG A 29 1.79 -16.79 3.27
CA ARG A 29 1.77 -17.72 2.12
C ARG A 29 3.17 -18.17 1.70
N ASN A 30 4.16 -17.32 1.84
CA ASN A 30 5.54 -17.61 1.46
C ASN A 30 6.41 -18.01 2.65
N PHE A 31 5.79 -18.34 3.80
CA PHE A 31 6.51 -18.69 5.02
C PHE A 31 7.51 -19.83 4.82
N GLN A 32 7.14 -20.90 4.13
CA GLN A 32 8.03 -22.02 3.83
C GLN A 32 9.21 -21.60 2.95
N SER A 33 8.97 -20.80 1.92
CA SER A 33 10.03 -20.29 1.05
C SER A 33 11.02 -19.40 1.81
N ILE A 34 10.51 -18.52 2.68
CA ILE A 34 11.34 -17.66 3.54
C ILE A 34 12.19 -18.51 4.48
N ALA A 35 11.59 -19.52 5.07
CA ALA A 35 12.25 -20.43 6.01
C ALA A 35 13.34 -21.27 5.32
N MET A 36 13.05 -21.82 4.15
CA MET A 36 14.05 -22.54 3.34
C MET A 36 15.23 -21.66 2.96
N THR A 37 14.97 -20.41 2.56
CA THR A 37 16.02 -19.45 2.23
C THR A 37 16.91 -19.13 3.44
N LYS A 38 16.34 -19.07 4.65
CA LYS A 38 17.09 -18.93 5.90
C LYS A 38 17.97 -20.14 6.21
N ILE A 39 17.49 -21.35 5.93
CA ILE A 39 18.25 -22.60 6.11
C ILE A 39 19.46 -22.63 5.17
N LEU A 40 19.33 -22.11 3.95
CA LEU A 40 20.43 -21.97 2.98
C LEU A 40 21.49 -20.94 3.39
N GLY A 41 21.31 -20.24 4.52
CA GLY A 41 22.31 -19.35 5.08
C GLY A 41 22.18 -17.88 4.70
N PHE A 42 21.12 -17.49 4.00
CA PHE A 42 20.86 -16.09 3.70
C PHE A 42 20.54 -15.29 4.96
N ARG A 43 21.04 -14.06 5.02
CA ARG A 43 20.79 -13.15 6.15
C ARG A 43 19.35 -12.62 6.11
N ASN A 44 18.79 -12.35 7.29
CA ASN A 44 17.43 -11.80 7.42
C ASN A 44 17.20 -10.52 6.61
N GLY A 45 18.25 -9.69 6.49
CA GLY A 45 18.20 -8.45 5.70
C GLY A 45 18.10 -8.71 4.19
N GLU A 46 18.79 -9.72 3.68
CA GLU A 46 18.77 -10.08 2.25
C GLU A 46 17.41 -10.64 1.84
N ILE A 47 16.84 -11.50 2.67
CA ILE A 47 15.50 -12.06 2.45
C ILE A 47 14.45 -10.95 2.52
N GLY A 48 14.49 -10.11 3.54
CA GLY A 48 13.59 -8.97 3.69
C GLY A 48 13.68 -8.01 2.51
N MET A 49 14.90 -7.71 2.04
CA MET A 49 15.13 -6.83 0.90
C MET A 49 14.51 -7.38 -0.38
N LEU A 50 14.61 -8.68 -0.62
CA LEU A 50 14.03 -9.31 -1.82
C LEU A 50 12.49 -9.20 -1.86
N TYR A 51 11.82 -9.48 -0.73
CA TYR A 51 10.37 -9.38 -0.61
C TYR A 51 9.88 -7.94 -0.63
N ILE A 52 10.60 -7.03 0.04
CA ILE A 52 10.25 -5.62 0.08
C ILE A 52 10.47 -4.96 -1.27
N ALA A 53 11.54 -5.30 -2.01
CA ALA A 53 11.78 -4.77 -3.33
C ALA A 53 10.63 -5.06 -4.31
N SER A 54 10.17 -6.31 -4.35
CA SER A 54 9.00 -6.69 -5.17
C SER A 54 7.75 -5.90 -4.80
N THR A 55 7.46 -5.78 -3.50
CA THR A 55 6.29 -5.06 -3.01
C THR A 55 6.42 -3.55 -3.25
N THR A 56 7.64 -3.00 -3.10
CA THR A 56 7.91 -1.58 -3.36
C THR A 56 7.62 -1.21 -4.82
N ILE A 57 8.09 -2.03 -5.75
CA ILE A 57 7.83 -1.81 -7.18
C ILE A 57 6.32 -1.83 -7.45
N ALA A 58 5.61 -2.83 -6.92
CA ALA A 58 4.17 -2.95 -7.09
C ALA A 58 3.42 -1.74 -6.50
N VAL A 59 3.82 -1.24 -5.34
CA VAL A 59 3.20 -0.07 -4.71
C VAL A 59 3.47 1.21 -5.50
N ILE A 60 4.69 1.43 -5.97
CA ILE A 60 5.02 2.61 -6.78
C ILE A 60 4.23 2.62 -8.08
N VAL A 61 4.20 1.49 -8.79
CA VAL A 61 3.42 1.34 -10.02
C VAL A 61 1.93 1.53 -9.75
N GLY A 62 1.41 0.94 -8.67
CA GLY A 62 0.02 1.10 -8.26
C GLY A 62 -0.33 2.56 -7.95
N LEU A 63 0.52 3.30 -7.23
CA LEU A 63 0.33 4.71 -6.94
C LEU A 63 0.32 5.56 -8.22
N LEU A 64 1.24 5.31 -9.15
CA LEU A 64 1.32 6.04 -10.41
C LEU A 64 0.09 5.81 -11.30
N ILE A 65 -0.48 4.61 -11.29
CA ILE A 65 -1.68 4.28 -12.05
C ILE A 65 -2.95 4.80 -11.34
N SER A 66 -3.01 4.72 -10.03
CA SER A 66 -4.20 5.10 -9.26
C SER A 66 -4.48 6.60 -9.30
N ILE A 67 -3.46 7.44 -9.36
CA ILE A 67 -3.64 8.91 -9.39
C ILE A 67 -4.46 9.35 -10.61
N PRO A 68 -4.06 9.05 -11.87
CA PRO A 68 -4.86 9.42 -13.04
C PRO A 68 -6.21 8.69 -13.07
N PHE A 69 -6.27 7.47 -12.57
CA PHE A 69 -7.52 6.71 -12.50
C PHE A 69 -8.56 7.39 -11.59
N ILE A 70 -8.14 7.86 -10.42
CA ILE A 70 -9.01 8.59 -9.48
C ILE A 70 -9.49 9.91 -10.11
N ASP A 71 -8.63 10.65 -10.78
CA ASP A 71 -8.99 11.91 -11.45
C ASP A 71 -10.10 11.69 -12.50
N VAL A 72 -9.92 10.70 -13.36
CA VAL A 72 -10.92 10.33 -14.38
C VAL A 72 -12.20 9.84 -13.74
N ALA A 73 -12.13 8.96 -12.74
CA ALA A 73 -13.29 8.41 -12.05
C ALA A 73 -14.09 9.51 -11.35
N MET A 74 -13.44 10.44 -10.66
CA MET A 74 -14.10 11.58 -10.01
C MET A 74 -14.80 12.49 -11.00
N LYS A 75 -14.15 12.81 -12.12
CA LYS A 75 -14.77 13.61 -13.20
C LYS A 75 -16.00 12.92 -13.79
N LEU A 76 -15.94 11.61 -14.03
CA LEU A 76 -17.07 10.85 -14.55
C LEU A 76 -18.24 10.79 -13.57
N ILE A 77 -17.97 10.51 -12.29
CA ILE A 77 -19.01 10.40 -11.25
C ILE A 77 -19.67 11.75 -11.02
N VAL A 78 -18.90 12.81 -10.81
CA VAL A 78 -19.45 14.12 -10.49
C VAL A 78 -20.19 14.72 -11.68
N ASN A 79 -19.64 14.63 -12.89
CA ASN A 79 -20.35 15.11 -14.08
C ASN A 79 -21.62 14.29 -14.36
N GLY A 80 -21.55 12.96 -14.24
CA GLY A 80 -22.72 12.10 -14.40
C GLY A 80 -23.83 12.41 -13.39
N TYR A 81 -23.47 12.67 -12.14
CA TYR A 81 -24.42 13.05 -11.10
C TYR A 81 -25.03 14.45 -11.33
N LEU A 82 -24.21 15.42 -11.73
CA LEU A 82 -24.65 16.77 -12.02
C LEU A 82 -25.57 16.81 -13.25
N TYR A 83 -25.31 16.05 -14.29
CA TYR A 83 -26.18 15.96 -15.45
C TYR A 83 -27.56 15.39 -15.12
N THR A 84 -27.66 14.52 -14.10
CA THR A 84 -28.95 13.91 -13.71
C THR A 84 -29.74 14.78 -12.74
N MET A 85 -29.06 15.58 -11.90
CA MET A 85 -29.70 16.32 -10.81
C MET A 85 -29.74 17.85 -11.02
N MET A 86 -28.82 18.40 -11.80
CA MET A 86 -28.70 19.84 -12.06
C MET A 86 -28.26 20.08 -13.50
N THR A 87 -28.88 21.01 -14.18
CA THR A 87 -28.39 21.51 -15.46
C THR A 87 -27.16 22.40 -15.26
N GLY A 88 -25.98 21.79 -15.09
CA GLY A 88 -24.74 22.54 -14.92
C GLY A 88 -23.50 21.68 -15.08
N TYR A 89 -22.49 22.23 -15.72
CA TYR A 89 -21.15 21.63 -15.83
C TYR A 89 -20.24 22.27 -14.79
N LEU A 90 -19.74 21.50 -13.85
CA LEU A 90 -18.70 21.97 -12.92
C LEU A 90 -17.33 21.45 -13.41
N PRO A 91 -16.42 22.34 -13.84
CA PRO A 91 -15.07 21.93 -14.14
C PRO A 91 -14.34 21.60 -12.84
N LEU A 92 -14.25 20.31 -12.52
CA LEU A 92 -13.42 19.82 -11.44
C LEU A 92 -11.97 19.82 -11.89
N SER A 93 -11.22 20.83 -11.48
CA SER A 93 -9.78 20.89 -11.61
C SER A 93 -9.15 20.68 -10.24
N MET A 94 -8.51 19.52 -10.03
CA MET A 94 -7.69 19.31 -8.85
C MET A 94 -6.35 20.05 -9.04
N SER A 95 -5.90 20.74 -7.99
CA SER A 95 -4.59 21.39 -8.01
C SER A 95 -3.47 20.34 -8.20
N PRO A 96 -2.45 20.61 -9.02
CA PRO A 96 -1.28 19.72 -9.15
C PRO A 96 -0.64 19.36 -7.79
N MET A 97 -0.71 20.28 -6.83
CA MET A 97 -0.20 20.07 -5.47
C MET A 97 -0.93 18.94 -4.74
N THR A 98 -2.22 18.75 -5.02
CA THR A 98 -3.01 17.65 -4.43
C THR A 98 -2.46 16.30 -4.84
N TYR A 99 -2.08 16.12 -6.11
CA TYR A 99 -1.49 14.86 -6.59
C TYR A 99 -0.14 14.57 -5.94
N VAL A 100 0.68 15.60 -5.76
CA VAL A 100 1.97 15.48 -5.07
C VAL A 100 1.77 15.05 -3.61
N VAL A 101 0.85 15.69 -2.90
CA VAL A 101 0.53 15.33 -1.51
C VAL A 101 -0.01 13.91 -1.41
N MET A 102 -0.89 13.50 -2.31
CA MET A 102 -1.42 12.12 -2.34
C MET A 102 -0.31 11.08 -2.55
N PHE A 103 0.59 11.34 -3.49
CA PHE A 103 1.72 10.44 -3.76
C PHE A 103 2.65 10.31 -2.54
N PHE A 104 3.06 11.42 -1.94
CA PHE A 104 3.96 11.39 -0.78
C PHE A 104 3.29 10.79 0.46
N THR A 105 2.01 11.03 0.67
CA THR A 105 1.26 10.40 1.76
C THR A 105 1.19 8.88 1.57
N GLY A 106 0.85 8.41 0.37
CA GLY A 106 0.84 6.98 0.06
C GLY A 106 2.21 6.32 0.23
N LEU A 107 3.26 6.99 -0.24
CA LEU A 107 4.63 6.50 -0.08
C LEU A 107 5.05 6.44 1.39
N GLY A 108 4.72 7.47 2.17
CA GLY A 108 5.00 7.51 3.62
C GLY A 108 4.30 6.39 4.38
N CYS A 109 3.03 6.14 4.10
CA CYS A 109 2.28 5.01 4.67
C CYS A 109 2.92 3.67 4.30
N TYR A 110 3.38 3.53 3.05
CA TYR A 110 4.08 2.31 2.62
C TYR A 110 5.40 2.09 3.36
N ILE A 111 6.19 3.15 3.59
CA ILE A 111 7.47 3.02 4.33
C ILE A 111 7.22 2.47 5.74
N VAL A 112 6.17 2.93 6.43
CA VAL A 112 5.79 2.40 7.75
C VAL A 112 5.48 0.91 7.67
N VAL A 113 4.70 0.49 6.68
CA VAL A 113 4.34 -0.91 6.47
C VAL A 113 5.57 -1.75 6.12
N ALA A 114 6.44 -1.26 5.25
CA ALA A 114 7.69 -1.93 4.88
C ALA A 114 8.59 -2.19 6.10
N PHE A 115 8.69 -1.22 6.99
CA PHE A 115 9.43 -1.38 8.25
C PHE A 115 8.85 -2.49 9.14
N LEU A 116 7.51 -2.53 9.27
CA LEU A 116 6.82 -3.58 10.02
C LEU A 116 7.01 -4.96 9.39
N GLN A 117 7.03 -5.05 8.07
CA GLN A 117 7.32 -6.29 7.35
C GLN A 117 8.72 -6.81 7.58
N MET A 118 9.73 -5.93 7.54
CA MET A 118 11.11 -6.33 7.84
C MET A 118 11.23 -6.97 9.23
N ARG A 119 10.56 -6.39 10.21
CA ARG A 119 10.50 -6.95 11.56
C ARG A 119 9.84 -8.33 11.58
N LYS A 120 8.78 -8.51 10.80
CA LYS A 120 8.07 -9.80 10.75
C LYS A 120 8.91 -10.90 10.06
N VAL A 121 9.57 -10.58 8.95
CA VAL A 121 10.50 -11.51 8.28
C VAL A 121 11.66 -11.90 9.18
N ALA A 122 12.21 -10.96 9.94
CA ALA A 122 13.28 -11.24 10.90
C ALA A 122 12.87 -12.19 12.04
N ARG A 123 11.58 -12.18 12.42
CA ARG A 123 11.03 -13.05 13.49
C ARG A 123 10.77 -14.48 13.06
N VAL A 124 10.73 -14.78 11.75
CA VAL A 124 10.57 -16.16 11.27
C VAL A 124 11.77 -17.00 11.72
N SER A 125 11.52 -17.99 12.57
CA SER A 125 12.57 -18.83 13.16
C SER A 125 12.89 -20.02 12.26
N LYS A 126 14.18 -20.41 12.20
CA LYS A 126 14.63 -21.58 11.44
C LYS A 126 14.05 -22.89 12.00
N SER A 127 13.83 -22.93 13.31
CA SER A 127 13.31 -24.12 14.00
C SER A 127 11.82 -24.37 13.72
N GLU A 128 11.02 -23.31 13.59
CA GLU A 128 9.61 -23.44 13.19
C GLU A 128 9.44 -23.94 11.77
N ALA A 129 10.36 -23.57 10.88
CA ALA A 129 10.37 -24.05 9.50
C ALA A 129 10.56 -25.54 9.37
N LEU A 130 11.46 -26.09 10.17
CA LEU A 130 11.74 -27.54 10.20
C LEU A 130 10.57 -28.33 10.83
N LYS A 131 9.87 -27.74 11.81
CA LYS A 131 8.76 -28.37 12.50
C LYS A 131 7.48 -28.44 11.65
N ASN A 132 7.28 -27.51 10.71
CA ASN A 132 6.15 -27.49 9.79
C ASN A 132 6.41 -28.24 8.48
N ALA A 133 7.62 -28.75 8.28
CA ALA A 133 8.00 -29.56 7.11
C ALA A 133 7.81 -31.08 7.34
N GLU A 134 7.52 -31.49 8.57
CA GLU A 134 7.10 -32.85 8.93
C GLU A 134 5.56 -32.95 8.98
#